data_bc0c602d08c0da46fb42d636314ae054
#
_entry.id   bc0c602d08c0da46fb42d636314ae054
#
_cell.length_a   1.000
_cell.length_b   1.000
_cell.length_c   1.000
_cell.angle_alpha   90.00
_cell.angle_beta   90.00
_cell.angle_gamma   90.00
#
_symmetry.space_group_name_H-M   'P 1'
#
loop_
_entity.id
_entity.type
_entity.pdbx_description
1 polymer ?
#
loop_
_entity_poly.entity_id
_entity_poly.type
_entity_poly.pdbx_seq_one_letter_code
_entity_poly.pdbx_strand_id
1 'polypeptide(L)'
;MAVLKKEVKKLPLPYVTDVSMRTSDPFKVLISCILSLRTKDATTKETSERLFKKAGTPEELASLGVKEIEKAIYPAGFYKVKARTIKNISKKLIKRYRSKVPDSIEELLKFKGVGRKTANLVLTRGYNLPGICVDTHVHRITNRWGLIKTKSPDETESALRNILPKRYWIIINDLL
;
A
#
# COMPACT_ATOMS: atom_id res chain seq x y z
N MET A 1 -8.76 -9.58 19.92
CA MET A 1 -7.41 -9.38 19.32
C MET A 1 -6.47 -10.57 19.48
N ALA A 2 -6.37 -11.23 20.65
CA ALA A 2 -5.49 -12.42 20.81
C ALA A 2 -5.89 -13.59 19.89
N VAL A 3 -7.18 -13.91 19.81
CA VAL A 3 -7.70 -14.94 18.90
C VAL A 3 -7.41 -14.60 17.44
N LEU A 4 -7.67 -13.38 16.99
CA LEU A 4 -7.38 -12.94 15.62
C LEU A 4 -5.90 -13.12 15.28
N LYS A 5 -4.98 -12.70 16.16
CA LYS A 5 -3.54 -12.87 15.95
C LYS A 5 -3.14 -14.35 15.78
N LYS A 6 -3.81 -15.26 16.50
CA LYS A 6 -3.55 -16.70 16.38
C LYS A 6 -4.04 -17.26 15.05
N GLU A 7 -5.25 -16.87 14.63
CA GLU A 7 -5.85 -17.40 13.40
C GLU A 7 -5.19 -16.82 12.14
N VAL A 8 -4.90 -15.52 12.12
CA VAL A 8 -4.24 -14.87 10.97
C VAL A 8 -2.83 -15.42 10.70
N LYS A 9 -2.11 -15.87 11.74
CA LYS A 9 -0.79 -16.52 11.55
C LYS A 9 -0.84 -17.78 10.69
N LYS A 10 -2.00 -18.41 10.53
CA LYS A 10 -2.20 -19.58 9.67
C LYS A 10 -2.41 -19.22 8.19
N LEU A 11 -2.62 -17.94 7.89
CA LEU A 11 -2.89 -17.46 6.54
C LEU A 11 -1.61 -16.90 5.90
N PRO A 12 -1.50 -16.96 4.57
CA PRO A 12 -0.38 -16.34 3.87
C PRO A 12 -0.43 -14.81 4.09
N LEU A 13 0.73 -14.21 4.28
CA LEU A 13 0.83 -12.76 4.39
C LEU A 13 0.44 -12.08 3.07
N PRO A 14 -0.30 -10.96 3.11
CA PRO A 14 -0.51 -10.13 1.94
C PRO A 14 0.82 -9.70 1.33
N TYR A 15 0.91 -9.69 0.01
CA TYR A 15 2.19 -9.43 -0.70
C TYR A 15 2.85 -8.11 -0.31
N VAL A 16 2.07 -7.04 -0.11
CA VAL A 16 2.61 -5.74 0.32
C VAL A 16 3.29 -5.83 1.68
N THR A 17 2.73 -6.60 2.61
CA THR A 17 3.33 -6.87 3.92
C THR A 17 4.61 -7.69 3.78
N ASP A 18 4.59 -8.74 2.94
CA ASP A 18 5.75 -9.57 2.64
C ASP A 18 6.90 -8.75 2.01
N VAL A 19 6.62 -7.89 1.02
CA VAL A 19 7.61 -6.98 0.43
C VAL A 19 8.23 -6.06 1.47
N SER A 20 7.41 -5.48 2.35
CA SER A 20 7.89 -4.63 3.44
C SER A 20 8.88 -5.36 4.33
N MET A 21 8.53 -6.57 4.77
CA MET A 21 9.38 -7.38 5.67
C MET A 21 10.69 -7.81 5.01
N ARG A 22 10.66 -8.12 3.70
CA ARG A 22 11.84 -8.59 2.97
C ARG A 22 12.79 -7.47 2.55
N THR A 23 12.28 -6.27 2.26
CA THR A 23 13.08 -5.23 1.61
C THR A 23 13.30 -3.99 2.49
N SER A 24 12.40 -3.72 3.43
CA SER A 24 12.36 -2.46 4.21
C SER A 24 12.46 -1.20 3.33
N ASP A 25 11.97 -1.29 2.08
CA ASP A 25 12.08 -0.25 1.07
C ASP A 25 10.71 0.43 0.82
N PRO A 26 10.54 1.69 1.29
CA PRO A 26 9.29 2.42 1.11
C PRO A 26 8.87 2.60 -0.35
N PHE A 27 9.83 2.66 -1.29
CA PHE A 27 9.53 2.76 -2.71
C PHE A 27 8.90 1.48 -3.24
N LYS A 28 9.48 0.32 -2.93
CA LYS A 28 8.89 -0.97 -3.31
C LYS A 28 7.53 -1.18 -2.68
N VAL A 29 7.35 -0.76 -1.43
CA VAL A 29 6.03 -0.78 -0.76
C VAL A 29 5.04 0.10 -1.52
N LEU A 30 5.38 1.35 -1.83
CA LEU A 30 4.50 2.27 -2.56
C LEU A 30 4.09 1.70 -3.93
N ILE A 31 5.04 1.20 -4.71
CA ILE A 31 4.76 0.65 -6.05
C ILE A 31 3.90 -0.62 -5.94
N SER A 32 4.21 -1.51 -4.99
CA SER A 32 3.39 -2.71 -4.73
C SER A 32 1.96 -2.36 -4.31
N CYS A 33 1.77 -1.32 -3.49
CA CYS A 33 0.44 -0.80 -3.15
C CYS A 33 -0.33 -0.34 -4.39
N ILE A 34 0.31 0.39 -5.30
CA ILE A 34 -0.34 0.81 -6.56
C ILE A 34 -0.72 -0.41 -7.41
N LEU A 35 0.16 -1.41 -7.50
CA LEU A 35 -0.10 -2.63 -8.26
C LEU A 35 -1.22 -3.47 -7.65
N SER A 36 -1.36 -3.49 -6.33
CA SER A 36 -2.41 -4.26 -5.62
C SER A 36 -3.83 -3.71 -5.81
N LEU A 37 -3.99 -2.43 -6.18
CA LEU A 37 -5.31 -1.83 -6.36
C LEU A 37 -6.11 -2.60 -7.42
N ARG A 38 -7.27 -3.17 -7.01
CA ARG A 38 -8.14 -3.99 -7.90
C ARG A 38 -7.37 -5.11 -8.63
N THR A 39 -6.41 -5.72 -7.96
CA THR A 39 -5.60 -6.83 -8.49
C THR A 39 -5.52 -7.91 -7.41
N LYS A 40 -5.63 -9.17 -7.77
CA LYS A 40 -5.47 -10.31 -6.86
C LYS A 40 -4.03 -10.33 -6.32
N ASP A 41 -3.85 -10.77 -5.09
CA ASP A 41 -2.56 -10.74 -4.41
C ASP A 41 -1.47 -11.55 -5.14
N ALA A 42 -1.80 -12.74 -5.64
CA ALA A 42 -0.90 -13.56 -6.44
C ALA A 42 -0.41 -12.82 -7.71
N THR A 43 -1.32 -12.15 -8.42
CA THR A 43 -0.97 -11.35 -9.60
C THR A 43 -0.14 -10.11 -9.21
N THR A 44 -0.45 -9.50 -8.06
CA THR A 44 0.35 -8.38 -7.53
C THR A 44 1.78 -8.82 -7.28
N LYS A 45 1.97 -9.97 -6.63
CA LYS A 45 3.29 -10.56 -6.38
C LYS A 45 4.06 -10.74 -7.68
N GLU A 46 3.50 -11.50 -8.62
CA GLU A 46 4.15 -11.82 -9.89
C GLU A 46 4.56 -10.57 -10.67
N THR A 47 3.63 -9.60 -10.80
CA THR A 47 3.87 -8.38 -11.57
C THR A 47 4.83 -7.43 -10.89
N SER A 48 4.79 -7.33 -9.56
CA SER A 48 5.75 -6.53 -8.79
C SER A 48 7.16 -7.10 -8.89
N GLU A 49 7.33 -8.40 -8.69
CA GLU A 49 8.64 -9.05 -8.77
C GLU A 49 9.24 -8.93 -10.17
N ARG A 50 8.42 -9.10 -11.22
CA ARG A 50 8.85 -8.90 -12.60
C ARG A 50 9.24 -7.45 -12.89
N LEU A 51 8.51 -6.48 -12.35
CA LEU A 51 8.85 -5.07 -12.49
C LEU A 51 10.15 -4.73 -11.74
N PHE A 52 10.29 -5.16 -10.50
CA PHE A 52 11.47 -4.86 -9.68
C PHE A 52 12.75 -5.55 -10.15
N LYS A 53 12.65 -6.67 -10.90
CA LYS A 53 13.79 -7.25 -11.62
C LYS A 53 14.30 -6.36 -12.75
N LYS A 54 13.44 -5.51 -13.32
CA LYS A 54 13.81 -4.58 -14.40
C LYS A 54 14.21 -3.21 -13.87
N ALA A 55 13.53 -2.74 -12.84
CA ALA A 55 13.68 -1.39 -12.29
C ALA A 55 13.23 -1.38 -10.83
N GLY A 56 14.16 -1.30 -9.91
CA GLY A 56 13.95 -1.33 -8.46
C GLY A 56 14.03 0.03 -7.79
N THR A 57 14.43 1.08 -8.51
CA THR A 57 14.60 2.44 -8.00
C THR A 57 13.72 3.46 -8.76
N PRO A 58 13.47 4.64 -8.19
CA PRO A 58 12.75 5.71 -8.89
C PRO A 58 13.41 6.08 -10.23
N GLU A 59 14.74 6.15 -10.29
CA GLU A 59 15.51 6.50 -11.47
C GLU A 59 15.34 5.48 -12.58
N GLU A 60 15.53 4.21 -12.27
CA GLU A 60 15.34 3.12 -13.20
C GLU A 60 13.92 3.08 -13.75
N LEU A 61 12.91 3.21 -12.88
CA LEU A 61 11.49 3.23 -13.29
C LEU A 61 11.14 4.46 -14.15
N ALA A 62 11.71 5.61 -13.86
CA ALA A 62 11.50 6.82 -14.65
C ALA A 62 12.15 6.72 -16.03
N SER A 63 13.25 5.97 -16.19
CA SER A 63 13.94 5.77 -17.47
C SER A 63 13.15 4.83 -18.39
N LEU A 64 12.44 3.83 -17.88
CA LEU A 64 11.66 2.90 -18.69
C LEU A 64 10.59 3.60 -19.52
N GLY A 65 10.35 3.13 -20.72
CA GLY A 65 9.17 3.50 -21.51
C GLY A 65 7.87 3.03 -20.85
N VAL A 66 6.77 3.80 -21.03
CA VAL A 66 5.47 3.39 -20.49
C VAL A 66 5.06 1.99 -20.96
N LYS A 67 5.33 1.67 -22.24
CA LYS A 67 5.04 0.35 -22.80
C LYS A 67 5.86 -0.78 -22.17
N GLU A 68 7.07 -0.52 -21.75
CA GLU A 68 7.90 -1.49 -21.03
C GLU A 68 7.36 -1.77 -19.64
N ILE A 69 6.91 -0.71 -18.93
CA ILE A 69 6.23 -0.86 -17.64
C ILE A 69 4.92 -1.63 -17.83
N GLU A 70 4.08 -1.26 -18.82
CA GLU A 70 2.84 -1.98 -19.16
C GLU A 70 3.09 -3.48 -19.33
N LYS A 71 4.11 -3.85 -20.14
CA LYS A 71 4.49 -5.25 -20.38
C LYS A 71 4.95 -5.96 -19.11
N ALA A 72 5.70 -5.26 -18.24
CA ALA A 72 6.19 -5.82 -17.00
C ALA A 72 5.06 -6.10 -15.99
N ILE A 73 4.05 -5.23 -15.93
CA ILE A 73 2.97 -5.35 -14.94
C ILE A 73 1.68 -6.01 -15.48
N TYR A 74 1.64 -6.44 -16.73
CA TYR A 74 0.54 -7.25 -17.25
C TYR A 74 0.55 -8.63 -16.54
N PRO A 75 -0.61 -9.19 -16.08
CA PRO A 75 -1.99 -8.76 -16.27
C PRO A 75 -2.62 -8.02 -15.05
N ALA A 76 -1.88 -7.17 -14.35
CA ALA A 76 -2.45 -6.40 -13.23
C ALA A 76 -3.69 -5.60 -13.69
N GLY A 77 -4.72 -5.55 -12.85
CA GLY A 77 -5.92 -4.76 -13.14
C GLY A 77 -5.56 -3.31 -13.45
N PHE A 78 -6.13 -2.75 -14.53
CA PHE A 78 -5.85 -1.36 -14.98
C PHE A 78 -4.37 -1.08 -15.27
N TYR A 79 -3.61 -2.06 -15.72
CA TYR A 79 -2.15 -1.99 -15.91
C TYR A 79 -1.69 -0.79 -16.75
N LYS A 80 -2.43 -0.40 -17.81
CA LYS A 80 -2.09 0.78 -18.63
C LYS A 80 -2.11 2.09 -17.83
N VAL A 81 -3.12 2.26 -16.95
CA VAL A 81 -3.23 3.43 -16.07
C VAL A 81 -2.14 3.37 -15.01
N LYS A 82 -1.94 2.21 -14.39
CA LYS A 82 -0.91 2.00 -13.38
C LYS A 82 0.51 2.26 -13.91
N ALA A 83 0.83 1.83 -15.12
CA ALA A 83 2.13 2.10 -15.74
C ALA A 83 2.43 3.60 -15.84
N ARG A 84 1.46 4.40 -16.29
CA ARG A 84 1.60 5.86 -16.34
C ARG A 84 1.71 6.46 -14.93
N THR A 85 0.90 5.97 -13.99
CA THR A 85 0.91 6.42 -12.59
C THR A 85 2.27 6.16 -11.96
N ILE A 86 2.79 4.94 -12.06
CA ILE A 86 4.10 4.53 -11.52
C ILE A 86 5.22 5.39 -12.10
N LYS A 87 5.25 5.56 -13.42
CA LYS A 87 6.25 6.42 -14.08
C LYS A 87 6.19 7.87 -13.58
N ASN A 88 4.98 8.42 -13.43
CA ASN A 88 4.80 9.80 -12.95
C ASN A 88 5.19 9.95 -11.48
N ILE A 89 4.87 8.96 -10.64
CA ILE A 89 5.32 8.93 -9.23
C ILE A 89 6.84 8.95 -9.18
N SER A 90 7.53 8.07 -9.93
CA SER A 90 8.99 8.00 -9.97
C SER A 90 9.63 9.32 -10.40
N LYS A 91 9.13 9.94 -11.50
CA LYS A 91 9.58 11.27 -11.94
C LYS A 91 9.39 12.35 -10.87
N LYS A 92 8.25 12.33 -10.16
CA LYS A 92 7.96 13.30 -9.10
C LYS A 92 8.86 13.09 -7.89
N LEU A 93 9.15 11.82 -7.52
CA LEU A 93 10.10 11.50 -6.46
C LEU A 93 11.48 12.07 -6.76
N ILE A 94 12.00 11.84 -7.96
CA ILE A 94 13.28 12.40 -8.40
C ILE A 94 13.26 13.93 -8.32
N LYS A 95 12.27 14.57 -8.93
CA LYS A 95 12.24 16.03 -9.08
C LYS A 95 12.06 16.78 -7.76
N ARG A 96 11.25 16.23 -6.83
CA ARG A 96 10.80 16.98 -5.63
C ARG A 96 11.24 16.38 -4.30
N TYR A 97 11.64 15.11 -4.28
CA TYR A 97 11.87 14.36 -3.03
C TYR A 97 13.24 13.69 -2.99
N ARG A 98 14.19 14.08 -3.89
CA ARG A 98 15.54 13.48 -3.97
C ARG A 98 15.48 11.96 -4.03
N SER A 99 14.56 11.43 -4.85
CA SER A 99 14.28 9.99 -5.02
C SER A 99 13.80 9.25 -3.76
N LYS A 100 13.49 9.93 -2.68
CA LYS A 100 12.95 9.33 -1.47
C LYS A 100 11.43 9.42 -1.44
N VAL A 101 10.78 8.38 -0.96
CA VAL A 101 9.35 8.42 -0.68
C VAL A 101 9.12 9.29 0.56
N PRO A 102 8.18 10.25 0.57
CA PRO A 102 7.90 11.02 1.77
C PRO A 102 7.25 10.14 2.86
N ASP A 103 7.54 10.48 4.11
CA ASP A 103 7.08 9.82 5.33
C ASP A 103 5.93 10.55 6.02
N SER A 104 5.21 11.40 5.29
CA SER A 104 4.00 12.08 5.78
C SER A 104 2.79 11.80 4.90
N ILE A 105 1.62 11.73 5.52
CA ILE A 105 0.36 11.43 4.80
C ILE A 105 0.01 12.53 3.81
N GLU A 106 0.25 13.79 4.19
CA GLU A 106 -0.04 14.99 3.41
C GLU A 106 0.78 15.01 2.11
N GLU A 107 2.05 14.66 2.19
CA GLU A 107 2.93 14.59 1.02
C GLU A 107 2.61 13.38 0.14
N LEU A 108 2.29 12.22 0.72
CA LEU A 108 1.89 11.03 -0.02
C LEU A 108 0.57 11.25 -0.79
N LEU A 109 -0.38 11.95 -0.22
CA LEU A 109 -1.66 12.26 -0.88
C LEU A 109 -1.50 13.19 -2.10
N LYS A 110 -0.39 13.91 -2.23
CA LYS A 110 -0.08 14.72 -3.43
C LYS A 110 0.27 13.90 -4.66
N PHE A 111 0.49 12.59 -4.53
CA PHE A 111 0.74 11.72 -5.67
C PHE A 111 -0.57 11.24 -6.28
N LYS A 112 -0.75 11.47 -7.58
CA LYS A 112 -1.93 10.96 -8.29
C LYS A 112 -1.99 9.43 -8.19
N GLY A 113 -3.13 8.91 -7.76
CA GLY A 113 -3.34 7.47 -7.56
C GLY A 113 -2.97 6.96 -6.17
N VAL A 114 -2.50 7.82 -5.27
CA VAL A 114 -2.27 7.52 -3.86
C VAL A 114 -3.42 8.12 -3.05
N GLY A 115 -4.27 7.25 -2.49
CA GLY A 115 -5.33 7.62 -1.56
C GLY A 115 -4.91 7.36 -0.10
N ARG A 116 -5.79 7.67 0.85
CA ARG A 116 -5.53 7.50 2.30
C ARG A 116 -5.10 6.09 2.66
N LYS A 117 -5.77 5.05 2.11
CA LYS A 117 -5.38 3.65 2.33
C LYS A 117 -3.93 3.40 1.91
N THR A 118 -3.56 3.80 0.69
CA THR A 118 -2.19 3.62 0.17
C THR A 118 -1.18 4.41 0.98
N ALA A 119 -1.48 5.66 1.33
CA ALA A 119 -0.60 6.50 2.15
C ALA A 119 -0.35 5.86 3.53
N ASN A 120 -1.40 5.40 4.22
CA ASN A 120 -1.26 4.69 5.50
C ASN A 120 -0.45 3.39 5.36
N LEU A 121 -0.62 2.61 4.27
CA LEU A 121 0.20 1.41 4.03
C LEU A 121 1.68 1.77 3.85
N VAL A 122 1.99 2.83 3.11
CA VAL A 122 3.38 3.30 2.94
C VAL A 122 3.98 3.72 4.29
N LEU A 123 3.24 4.48 5.09
CA LEU A 123 3.71 4.89 6.43
C LEU A 123 3.93 3.69 7.35
N THR A 124 2.95 2.79 7.42
CA THR A 124 2.99 1.66 8.35
C THR A 124 3.97 0.58 7.90
N ARG A 125 4.00 0.26 6.61
CA ARG A 125 4.81 -0.83 6.03
C ARG A 125 6.16 -0.37 5.50
N GLY A 126 6.26 0.86 5.00
CA GLY A 126 7.52 1.40 4.50
C GLY A 126 8.39 2.01 5.59
N TYR A 127 7.77 2.67 6.58
CA TYR A 127 8.48 3.44 7.60
C TYR A 127 8.26 2.93 9.03
N ASN A 128 7.40 1.94 9.23
CA ASN A 128 6.98 1.48 10.55
C ASN A 128 6.41 2.62 11.44
N LEU A 129 5.82 3.62 10.81
CA LEU A 129 5.21 4.76 11.48
C LEU A 129 3.76 4.43 11.89
N PRO A 130 3.25 5.01 12.99
CA PRO A 130 1.89 4.79 13.45
C PRO A 130 0.87 5.26 12.39
N GLY A 131 0.06 4.36 11.89
CA GLY A 131 -1.03 4.63 10.93
C GLY A 131 -2.07 3.52 10.97
N ILE A 132 -3.30 3.85 10.57
CA ILE A 132 -4.39 2.88 10.48
C ILE A 132 -4.77 2.74 9.01
N CYS A 133 -4.42 1.60 8.41
CA CYS A 133 -4.85 1.29 7.06
C CYS A 133 -6.29 0.75 7.11
N VAL A 134 -7.24 1.53 6.61
CA VAL A 134 -8.64 1.11 6.51
C VAL A 134 -8.98 0.77 5.07
N ASP A 135 -9.30 -0.49 4.84
CA ASP A 135 -9.90 -0.95 3.60
C ASP A 135 -11.37 -1.32 3.79
N THR A 136 -11.98 -1.89 2.77
CA THR A 136 -13.39 -2.31 2.82
C THR A 136 -13.65 -3.39 3.88
N HIS A 137 -12.66 -4.23 4.19
CA HIS A 137 -12.80 -5.27 5.22
C HIS A 137 -12.74 -4.66 6.62
N VAL A 138 -11.71 -3.86 6.91
CA VAL A 138 -11.60 -3.15 8.20
C VAL A 138 -12.84 -2.30 8.44
N HIS A 139 -13.26 -1.48 7.46
CA HIS A 139 -14.48 -0.67 7.57
C HIS A 139 -15.71 -1.52 7.89
N ARG A 140 -15.95 -2.56 7.11
CA ARG A 140 -17.14 -3.41 7.24
C ARG A 140 -17.15 -4.18 8.56
N ILE A 141 -16.03 -4.80 8.94
CA ILE A 141 -15.94 -5.67 10.10
C ILE A 141 -16.08 -4.87 11.40
N THR A 142 -15.38 -3.74 11.52
CA THR A 142 -15.45 -2.90 12.73
C THR A 142 -16.84 -2.30 12.95
N ASN A 143 -17.56 -1.94 11.88
CA ASN A 143 -18.95 -1.52 11.96
C ASN A 143 -19.88 -2.70 12.34
N ARG A 144 -19.71 -3.89 11.78
CA ARG A 144 -20.49 -5.09 12.12
C ARG A 144 -20.32 -5.53 13.57
N TRP A 145 -19.13 -5.35 14.12
CA TRP A 145 -18.88 -5.62 15.53
C TRP A 145 -19.49 -4.57 16.48
N GLY A 146 -20.06 -3.49 15.94
CA GLY A 146 -20.56 -2.38 16.77
C GLY A 146 -19.43 -1.61 17.46
N LEU A 147 -18.17 -1.81 17.05
CA LEU A 147 -17.03 -1.10 17.62
C LEU A 147 -17.07 0.39 17.27
N ILE A 148 -17.56 0.70 16.09
CA ILE A 148 -17.76 2.05 15.55
C ILE A 148 -19.06 2.08 14.73
N LYS A 149 -19.53 3.30 14.42
CA LYS A 149 -20.66 3.53 13.49
C LYS A 149 -20.28 4.63 12.51
N THR A 150 -19.82 4.24 11.32
CA THR A 150 -19.27 5.14 10.30
C THR A 150 -19.77 4.79 8.91
N LYS A 151 -19.83 5.78 8.01
CA LYS A 151 -20.37 5.64 6.65
C LYS A 151 -19.29 5.42 5.60
N SER A 152 -18.04 5.76 5.90
CA SER A 152 -16.92 5.67 4.96
C SER A 152 -15.65 5.12 5.62
N PRO A 153 -14.70 4.58 4.82
CA PRO A 153 -13.38 4.18 5.33
C PRO A 153 -12.60 5.32 6.00
N ASP A 154 -12.72 6.54 5.51
CA ASP A 154 -12.02 7.70 6.07
C ASP A 154 -12.59 8.09 7.45
N GLU A 155 -13.92 8.04 7.60
CA GLU A 155 -14.55 8.19 8.93
C GLU A 155 -14.14 7.05 9.88
N THR A 156 -14.04 5.83 9.37
CA THR A 156 -13.59 4.66 10.14
C THR A 156 -12.15 4.84 10.62
N GLU A 157 -11.25 5.34 9.78
CA GLU A 157 -9.88 5.66 10.20
C GLU A 157 -9.87 6.63 11.36
N SER A 158 -10.63 7.74 11.25
CA SER A 158 -10.72 8.77 12.28
C SER A 158 -11.31 8.23 13.59
N ALA A 159 -12.39 7.44 13.51
CA ALA A 159 -13.02 6.83 14.67
C ALA A 159 -12.08 5.83 15.37
N LEU A 160 -11.39 4.96 14.59
CA LEU A 160 -10.45 3.98 15.14
C LEU A 160 -9.23 4.65 15.80
N ARG A 161 -8.76 5.80 15.29
CA ARG A 161 -7.68 6.55 15.94
C ARG A 161 -8.02 6.97 17.35
N ASN A 162 -9.30 7.23 17.66
CA ASN A 162 -9.75 7.65 18.96
C ASN A 162 -9.92 6.50 19.97
N ILE A 163 -10.26 5.28 19.49
CA ILE A 163 -10.63 4.17 20.38
C ILE A 163 -9.66 3.00 20.35
N LEU A 164 -8.95 2.79 19.22
CA LEU A 164 -8.06 1.65 19.07
C LEU A 164 -6.69 1.92 19.73
N PRO A 165 -6.21 1.09 20.65
CA PRO A 165 -4.89 1.25 21.24
C PRO A 165 -3.79 1.27 20.15
N LYS A 166 -2.82 2.18 20.23
CA LYS A 166 -1.77 2.41 19.22
C LYS A 166 -1.03 1.14 18.80
N ARG A 167 -0.83 0.18 19.72
CA ARG A 167 -0.19 -1.13 19.44
C ARG A 167 -0.91 -1.98 18.38
N TYR A 168 -2.14 -1.63 18.01
CA TYR A 168 -2.91 -2.34 16.98
C TYR A 168 -3.00 -1.57 15.66
N TRP A 169 -2.59 -0.31 15.61
CA TRP A 169 -2.76 0.54 14.44
C TRP A 169 -2.13 -0.05 13.19
N ILE A 170 -0.85 -0.42 13.27
CA ILE A 170 -0.10 -0.96 12.13
C ILE A 170 -0.66 -2.30 11.65
N ILE A 171 -1.15 -3.14 12.57
CA ILE A 171 -1.50 -4.53 12.29
C ILE A 171 -2.99 -4.76 12.05
N ILE A 172 -3.87 -3.77 12.29
CA ILE A 172 -5.31 -3.98 12.21
C ILE A 172 -5.77 -4.43 10.82
N ASN A 173 -5.14 -3.94 9.77
CA ASN A 173 -5.44 -4.32 8.40
C ASN A 173 -5.06 -5.78 8.07
N ASP A 174 -4.02 -6.31 8.70
CA ASP A 174 -3.66 -7.72 8.53
C ASP A 174 -4.53 -8.65 9.38
N LEU A 175 -5.17 -8.12 10.42
CA LEU A 175 -6.00 -8.91 11.34
C LEU A 175 -7.45 -9.05 10.89
N LEU A 176 -7.93 -8.20 9.95
CA LEU A 176 -9.31 -8.13 9.48
C LEU A 176 -9.44 -8.27 7.97
#